data_5e7496de877bd3fa04c0d6e444d28d7f
#
_entry.id   5e7496de877bd3fa04c0d6e444d28d7f
#
_cell.length_a   1.000
_cell.length_b   1.000
_cell.length_c   1.000
_cell.angle_alpha   90.00
_cell.angle_beta   90.00
_cell.angle_gamma   90.00
#
_symmetry.space_group_name_H-M   'P 1'
#
loop_
_entity.id
_entity.type
_entity.pdbx_description
1 polymer ?
#
loop_
_entity_poly.entity_id
_entity_poly.type
_entity_poly.pdbx_seq_one_letter_code
_entity_poly.pdbx_strand_id
1 'polypeptide(L)'
;MSKYNDYIYDTIASASPRVAEILGNEMNRQEENCELIASENFVSDAILAAVGSCFTNKYAEGYPTSRYSGREGRYYGGTQNVDELEEYCCNKWREVFNTDYHVNVQPHSGSQANFAAYMSVLNPGDTILSMSLENGAHLTHGSSVNFSGKLFNMVF
;
A
#
# COMPACT_ATOMS: atom_id res chain seq x y z
N MET A 1 -3.55 -24.45 -6.77
CA MET A 1 -4.34 -23.20 -6.66
C MET A 1 -5.32 -23.26 -5.51
N SER A 2 -5.67 -22.13 -4.87
CA SER A 2 -6.70 -22.13 -3.83
C SER A 2 -8.10 -22.13 -4.44
N LYS A 3 -9.10 -22.61 -3.70
CA LYS A 3 -10.50 -22.54 -4.16
C LYS A 3 -10.99 -21.13 -4.43
N TYR A 4 -10.36 -20.13 -3.81
CA TYR A 4 -10.68 -18.73 -4.03
C TYR A 4 -10.16 -18.24 -5.38
N ASN A 5 -8.96 -18.65 -5.77
CA ASN A 5 -8.40 -18.35 -7.08
C ASN A 5 -9.24 -18.96 -8.21
N ASP A 6 -9.74 -20.17 -8.03
CA ASP A 6 -10.66 -20.81 -9.00
C ASP A 6 -11.96 -19.99 -9.15
N TYR A 7 -12.55 -19.56 -8.03
CA TYR A 7 -13.75 -18.70 -8.05
C TYR A 7 -13.53 -17.37 -8.75
N ILE A 8 -12.42 -16.69 -8.46
CA ILE A 8 -12.07 -15.43 -9.13
C ILE A 8 -11.87 -15.64 -10.61
N TYR A 9 -11.12 -16.69 -10.99
CA TYR A 9 -10.86 -17.01 -12.39
C TYR A 9 -12.16 -17.20 -13.16
N ASP A 10 -13.07 -18.03 -12.68
CA ASP A 10 -14.35 -18.32 -13.30
C ASP A 10 -15.23 -17.06 -13.42
N THR A 11 -15.23 -16.24 -12.37
CA THR A 11 -15.99 -14.97 -12.36
C THR A 11 -15.45 -14.00 -13.43
N ILE A 12 -14.13 -13.87 -13.53
CA ILE A 12 -13.48 -13.01 -14.53
C ILE A 12 -13.67 -13.59 -15.94
N ALA A 13 -13.54 -14.90 -16.10
CA ALA A 13 -13.70 -15.57 -17.40
C ALA A 13 -15.10 -15.36 -18.00
N SER A 14 -16.13 -15.34 -17.16
CA SER A 14 -17.51 -15.05 -17.60
C SER A 14 -17.68 -13.63 -18.14
N ALA A 15 -16.89 -12.66 -17.63
CA ALA A 15 -16.96 -11.26 -18.04
C ALA A 15 -15.95 -10.92 -19.15
N SER A 16 -14.76 -11.46 -19.10
CA SER A 16 -13.68 -11.21 -20.05
C SER A 16 -12.71 -12.39 -20.15
N PRO A 17 -12.91 -13.28 -21.14
CA PRO A 17 -12.01 -14.42 -21.36
C PRO A 17 -10.54 -14.02 -21.52
N ARG A 18 -10.27 -12.86 -22.12
CA ARG A 18 -8.89 -12.37 -22.30
C ARG A 18 -8.23 -12.00 -20.97
N VAL A 19 -8.95 -11.38 -20.07
CA VAL A 19 -8.42 -11.05 -18.72
C VAL A 19 -8.18 -12.33 -17.91
N ALA A 20 -9.08 -13.30 -18.00
CA ALA A 20 -8.90 -14.60 -17.37
C ALA A 20 -7.67 -15.35 -17.88
N GLU A 21 -7.43 -15.33 -19.21
CA GLU A 21 -6.22 -15.91 -19.82
C GLU A 21 -4.94 -15.26 -19.23
N ILE A 22 -4.91 -13.93 -19.15
CA ILE A 22 -3.76 -13.20 -18.58
C ILE A 22 -3.55 -13.57 -17.11
N LEU A 23 -4.64 -13.61 -16.33
CA LEU A 23 -4.59 -14.02 -14.93
C LEU A 23 -4.08 -15.44 -14.77
N GLY A 24 -4.58 -16.39 -15.57
CA GLY A 24 -4.12 -17.78 -15.55
C GLY A 24 -2.64 -17.92 -15.87
N ASN A 25 -2.14 -17.15 -16.83
CA ASN A 25 -0.72 -17.14 -17.17
C ASN A 25 0.13 -16.61 -16.00
N GLU A 26 -0.31 -15.57 -15.30
CA GLU A 26 0.40 -15.05 -14.12
C GLU A 26 0.35 -16.03 -12.95
N MET A 27 -0.77 -16.69 -12.73
CA MET A 27 -0.88 -17.72 -11.69
C MET A 27 0.09 -18.87 -11.94
N ASN A 28 0.16 -19.36 -13.20
CA ASN A 28 1.13 -20.39 -13.59
C ASN A 28 2.57 -19.91 -13.41
N ARG A 29 2.87 -18.64 -13.79
CA ARG A 29 4.20 -18.08 -13.61
C ARG A 29 4.62 -18.10 -12.14
N GLN A 30 3.73 -17.71 -11.24
CA GLN A 30 4.00 -17.71 -9.80
C GLN A 30 4.17 -19.11 -9.22
N GLU A 31 3.48 -20.13 -9.74
CA GLU A 31 3.63 -21.51 -9.31
C GLU A 31 4.92 -22.18 -9.83
N GLU A 32 5.35 -21.81 -11.04
CA GLU A 32 6.50 -22.44 -11.71
C GLU A 32 7.84 -21.77 -11.40
N ASN A 33 7.82 -20.55 -10.84
CA ASN A 33 9.03 -19.79 -10.57
C ASN A 33 9.25 -19.54 -9.08
N CYS A 34 10.52 -19.52 -8.69
CA CYS A 34 10.92 -19.10 -7.36
C CYS A 34 11.11 -17.58 -7.33
N GLU A 35 10.22 -16.86 -6.62
CA GLU A 35 10.34 -15.43 -6.46
C GLU A 35 11.44 -15.09 -5.45
N LEU A 36 12.45 -14.33 -5.90
CA LEU A 36 13.59 -13.90 -5.08
C LEU A 36 13.61 -12.39 -4.81
N ILE A 37 12.56 -11.68 -5.18
CA ILE A 37 12.42 -10.26 -4.87
C ILE A 37 11.93 -10.12 -3.43
N ALA A 38 12.78 -9.58 -2.55
CA ALA A 38 12.53 -9.52 -1.11
C ALA A 38 11.26 -8.74 -0.72
N SER A 39 10.77 -7.85 -1.57
CA SER A 39 9.55 -7.07 -1.36
C SER A 39 8.27 -7.74 -1.87
N GLU A 40 8.36 -8.89 -2.52
CA GLU A 40 7.20 -9.66 -2.96
C GLU A 40 6.74 -10.64 -1.87
N ASN A 41 5.43 -10.88 -1.79
CA ASN A 41 4.83 -11.78 -0.83
C ASN A 41 3.58 -12.45 -1.41
N PHE A 42 3.44 -13.74 -1.16
CA PHE A 42 2.21 -14.47 -1.46
C PHE A 42 1.17 -14.20 -0.37
N VAL A 43 0.14 -13.46 -0.71
CA VAL A 43 -0.93 -13.12 0.23
C VAL A 43 -1.94 -14.26 0.37
N SER A 44 -2.63 -14.30 1.52
CA SER A 44 -3.70 -15.28 1.75
C SER A 44 -4.96 -14.95 0.94
N ASP A 45 -5.80 -15.97 0.74
CA ASP A 45 -7.12 -15.82 0.12
C ASP A 45 -7.97 -14.75 0.81
N ALA A 46 -7.87 -14.62 2.12
CA ALA A 46 -8.57 -13.60 2.89
C ALA A 46 -8.15 -12.17 2.52
N ILE A 47 -6.86 -11.96 2.25
CA ILE A 47 -6.34 -10.66 1.79
C ILE A 47 -6.87 -10.35 0.38
N LEU A 48 -6.82 -11.32 -0.54
CA LEU A 48 -7.36 -11.14 -1.90
C LEU A 48 -8.85 -10.81 -1.87
N ALA A 49 -9.63 -11.50 -1.03
CA ALA A 49 -11.06 -11.24 -0.86
C ALA A 49 -11.33 -9.85 -0.27
N ALA A 50 -10.55 -9.42 0.70
CA ALA A 50 -10.72 -8.11 1.31
C ALA A 50 -10.42 -6.97 0.33
N VAL A 51 -9.33 -7.07 -0.44
CA VAL A 51 -8.93 -6.07 -1.45
C VAL A 51 -9.98 -5.94 -2.56
N GLY A 52 -10.57 -7.05 -3.02
CA GLY A 52 -11.63 -7.07 -4.04
C GLY A 52 -13.05 -6.92 -3.50
N SER A 53 -13.23 -6.48 -2.25
CA SER A 53 -14.55 -6.39 -1.61
C SER A 53 -15.32 -5.12 -2.00
N CYS A 54 -16.55 -4.98 -1.45
CA CYS A 54 -17.42 -3.82 -1.67
C CYS A 54 -16.81 -2.48 -1.20
N PHE A 55 -15.76 -2.49 -0.39
CA PHE A 55 -15.02 -1.28 -0.05
C PHE A 55 -14.40 -0.58 -1.27
N THR A 56 -14.13 -1.32 -2.35
CA THR A 56 -13.70 -0.76 -3.64
C THR A 56 -14.68 0.27 -4.21
N ASN A 57 -15.96 0.19 -3.87
CA ASN A 57 -17.01 1.11 -4.34
C ASN A 57 -17.07 2.41 -3.54
N LYS A 58 -16.35 2.52 -2.40
CA LYS A 58 -16.54 3.62 -1.46
C LYS A 58 -15.47 4.69 -1.60
N TYR A 59 -15.94 5.92 -1.81
CA TYR A 59 -15.11 7.13 -1.75
C TYR A 59 -15.04 7.65 -0.31
N ALA A 60 -13.80 7.79 0.24
CA ALA A 60 -13.59 8.07 1.65
C ALA A 60 -12.35 8.95 1.91
N GLU A 61 -12.20 10.04 1.17
CA GLU A 61 -11.12 11.01 1.38
C GLU A 61 -11.21 11.65 2.78
N GLY A 62 -10.06 11.88 3.38
CA GLY A 62 -9.92 12.41 4.73
C GLY A 62 -9.59 11.33 5.75
N TYR A 63 -9.69 11.67 7.03
CA TYR A 63 -9.37 10.79 8.15
C TYR A 63 -10.61 10.49 9.00
N PRO A 64 -10.63 9.36 9.74
CA PRO A 64 -11.65 9.10 10.77
C PRO A 64 -11.75 10.28 11.74
N THR A 65 -12.96 10.59 12.15
CA THR A 65 -13.39 11.84 12.80
C THR A 65 -12.61 12.24 14.04
N SER A 66 -12.12 11.27 14.80
CA SER A 66 -11.81 11.55 16.21
C SER A 66 -10.34 11.88 16.50
N ARG A 67 -9.43 11.67 15.56
CA ARG A 67 -8.00 11.62 15.92
C ARG A 67 -7.10 12.72 15.36
N TYR A 68 -7.38 13.30 14.19
CA TYR A 68 -6.31 13.99 13.47
C TYR A 68 -6.57 15.43 13.02
N SER A 69 -7.78 15.89 12.99
CA SER A 69 -8.04 17.20 12.38
C SER A 69 -8.77 18.20 13.23
N GLY A 70 -9.30 17.80 14.39
CA GLY A 70 -10.20 18.66 15.16
C GLY A 70 -11.47 19.06 14.39
N ARG A 71 -11.70 18.48 13.22
CA ARG A 71 -12.87 18.66 12.35
C ARG A 71 -13.74 17.42 12.42
N GLU A 72 -15.03 17.60 12.19
CA GLU A 72 -16.00 16.51 12.11
C GLU A 72 -15.77 15.67 10.84
N GLY A 73 -14.97 14.58 10.92
CA GLY A 73 -14.94 13.51 9.96
C GLY A 73 -14.56 13.78 8.52
N ARG A 74 -14.82 12.76 7.72
CA ARG A 74 -14.67 12.81 6.26
C ARG A 74 -15.80 13.63 5.63
N TYR A 75 -15.56 14.19 4.45
CA TYR A 75 -16.56 15.01 3.73
C TYR A 75 -17.76 14.21 3.21
N TYR A 76 -17.71 12.87 3.25
CA TYR A 76 -18.68 11.98 2.62
C TYR A 76 -19.52 11.24 3.65
N GLY A 77 -20.82 11.13 3.39
CA GLY A 77 -21.71 10.28 4.18
C GLY A 77 -21.41 8.79 3.99
N GLY A 78 -21.76 7.97 4.98
CA GLY A 78 -21.63 6.51 4.93
C GLY A 78 -20.20 6.01 5.06
N THR A 79 -19.32 6.73 5.77
CA THR A 79 -17.92 6.37 5.96
C THR A 79 -17.64 5.60 7.25
N GLN A 80 -18.64 5.41 8.11
CA GLN A 80 -18.47 4.80 9.42
C GLN A 80 -17.76 3.43 9.38
N ASN A 81 -18.10 2.59 8.40
CA ASN A 81 -17.48 1.27 8.28
C ASN A 81 -16.02 1.36 7.76
N VAL A 82 -15.73 2.33 6.91
CA VAL A 82 -14.35 2.61 6.45
C VAL A 82 -13.52 3.14 7.62
N ASP A 83 -14.08 4.02 8.43
CA ASP A 83 -13.43 4.59 9.61
C ASP A 83 -13.08 3.49 10.61
N GLU A 84 -14.03 2.60 10.89
CA GLU A 84 -13.81 1.45 11.79
C GLU A 84 -12.72 0.51 11.25
N LEU A 85 -12.75 0.20 9.95
CA LEU A 85 -11.73 -0.64 9.31
C LEU A 85 -10.34 0.00 9.37
N GLU A 86 -10.24 1.30 9.09
CA GLU A 86 -8.97 2.03 9.14
C GLU A 86 -8.42 2.08 10.58
N GLU A 87 -9.26 2.37 11.56
CA GLU A 87 -8.85 2.37 12.97
C GLU A 87 -8.43 0.98 13.45
N TYR A 88 -9.16 -0.06 13.06
CA TYR A 88 -8.79 -1.45 13.34
C TYR A 88 -7.41 -1.77 12.75
N CYS A 89 -7.16 -1.40 11.49
CA CYS A 89 -5.88 -1.61 10.84
C CYS A 89 -4.74 -0.88 11.55
N CYS A 90 -4.93 0.40 11.91
CA CYS A 90 -3.95 1.18 12.67
C CYS A 90 -3.63 0.54 14.02
N ASN A 91 -4.64 0.02 14.72
CA ASN A 91 -4.44 -0.65 16.00
C ASN A 91 -3.66 -1.95 15.83
N LYS A 92 -3.94 -2.73 14.79
CA LYS A 92 -3.16 -3.96 14.48
C LYS A 92 -1.69 -3.67 14.18
N TRP A 93 -1.40 -2.59 13.47
CA TRP A 93 -0.02 -2.16 13.28
C TRP A 93 0.67 -1.78 14.59
N ARG A 94 -0.03 -1.08 15.50
CA ARG A 94 0.53 -0.78 16.84
C ARG A 94 0.81 -2.04 17.64
N GLU A 95 -0.08 -3.03 17.61
CA GLU A 95 0.14 -4.33 18.26
C GLU A 95 1.39 -5.03 17.69
N VAL A 96 1.50 -5.12 16.35
CA VAL A 96 2.63 -5.80 15.69
C VAL A 96 3.98 -5.15 16.03
N PHE A 97 4.02 -3.81 16.06
CA PHE A 97 5.26 -3.08 16.37
C PHE A 97 5.44 -2.78 17.86
N ASN A 98 4.52 -3.24 18.71
CA ASN A 98 4.51 -2.97 20.16
C ASN A 98 4.75 -1.49 20.47
N THR A 99 3.94 -0.60 19.89
CA THR A 99 4.11 0.84 20.00
C THR A 99 2.75 1.55 20.17
N ASP A 100 2.78 2.74 20.76
CA ASP A 100 1.65 3.69 20.83
C ASP A 100 1.76 4.83 19.81
N TYR A 101 2.75 4.79 18.93
CA TYR A 101 2.95 5.82 17.92
C TYR A 101 1.78 5.95 16.96
N HIS A 102 1.72 7.11 16.32
CA HIS A 102 0.79 7.37 15.23
C HIS A 102 1.05 6.40 14.07
N VAL A 103 -0.02 5.82 13.55
CA VAL A 103 0.01 4.95 12.37
C VAL A 103 -0.90 5.54 11.30
N ASN A 104 -0.39 5.66 10.09
CA ASN A 104 -1.15 6.05 8.91
C ASN A 104 -1.12 4.91 7.89
N VAL A 105 -2.29 4.35 7.56
CA VAL A 105 -2.44 3.22 6.63
C VAL A 105 -2.99 3.64 5.26
N GLN A 106 -3.11 4.94 5.00
CA GLN A 106 -3.67 5.45 3.74
C GLN A 106 -2.70 5.48 2.55
N PRO A 107 -1.36 5.52 2.70
CA PRO A 107 -0.49 5.51 1.53
C PRO A 107 -0.76 4.29 0.63
N HIS A 108 -0.83 4.52 -0.68
CA HIS A 108 -1.10 3.48 -1.68
C HIS A 108 0.13 2.62 -1.98
N SER A 109 1.31 3.06 -1.59
CA SER A 109 2.59 2.37 -1.81
C SER A 109 3.64 2.81 -0.82
N GLY A 110 4.73 2.02 -0.69
CA GLY A 110 5.91 2.42 0.08
C GLY A 110 6.54 3.73 -0.42
N SER A 111 6.50 3.99 -1.73
CA SER A 111 6.99 5.26 -2.30
C SER A 111 6.17 6.46 -1.82
N GLN A 112 4.85 6.34 -1.76
CA GLN A 112 3.98 7.39 -1.23
C GLN A 112 4.17 7.57 0.28
N ALA A 113 4.34 6.49 1.03
CA ALA A 113 4.62 6.54 2.46
C ALA A 113 5.94 7.28 2.74
N ASN A 114 7.01 6.95 2.01
CA ASN A 114 8.29 7.63 2.13
C ASN A 114 8.20 9.11 1.74
N PHE A 115 7.45 9.44 0.69
CA PHE A 115 7.21 10.83 0.30
C PHE A 115 6.51 11.61 1.42
N ALA A 116 5.45 11.04 1.99
CA ALA A 116 4.74 11.65 3.10
C ALA A 116 5.64 11.85 4.34
N ALA A 117 6.47 10.85 4.66
CA ALA A 117 7.43 10.94 5.77
C ALA A 117 8.45 12.07 5.56
N TYR A 118 9.05 12.17 4.37
CA TYR A 118 9.99 13.25 4.08
C TYR A 118 9.33 14.62 4.14
N MET A 119 8.16 14.79 3.51
CA MET A 119 7.46 16.07 3.49
C MET A 119 6.92 16.50 4.87
N SER A 120 6.83 15.58 5.82
CA SER A 120 6.43 15.92 7.20
C SER A 120 7.52 16.60 8.01
N VAL A 121 8.80 16.42 7.64
CA VAL A 121 9.97 16.85 8.42
C VAL A 121 10.99 17.65 7.62
N LEU A 122 10.89 17.68 6.29
CA LEU A 122 11.85 18.31 5.38
C LEU A 122 11.17 19.27 4.42
N ASN A 123 11.93 20.28 3.99
CA ASN A 123 11.59 21.17 2.88
C ASN A 123 12.39 20.78 1.62
N PRO A 124 11.88 21.07 0.42
CA PRO A 124 12.67 20.93 -0.80
C PRO A 124 14.01 21.68 -0.69
N GLY A 125 15.11 21.01 -1.02
CA GLY A 125 16.46 21.52 -0.88
C GLY A 125 17.19 21.12 0.41
N ASP A 126 16.50 20.54 1.37
CA ASP A 126 17.16 20.00 2.57
C ASP A 126 18.07 18.80 2.22
N THR A 127 19.03 18.51 3.10
CA THR A 127 20.01 17.45 2.87
C THR A 127 19.60 16.15 3.56
N ILE A 128 19.66 15.05 2.82
CA ILE A 128 19.40 13.69 3.32
C ILE A 128 20.67 12.86 3.20
N LEU A 129 21.09 12.24 4.30
CA LEU A 129 22.11 11.19 4.29
C LEU A 129 21.42 9.83 4.10
N SER A 130 21.84 9.09 3.10
CA SER A 130 21.26 7.79 2.74
C SER A 130 22.31 6.84 2.19
N MET A 131 21.93 5.56 2.07
CA MET A 131 22.72 4.60 1.29
C MET A 131 22.42 4.79 -0.20
N SER A 132 23.42 4.52 -1.04
CA SER A 132 23.22 4.48 -2.50
C SER A 132 22.41 3.24 -2.90
N LEU A 133 21.82 3.29 -4.09
CA LEU A 133 21.07 2.17 -4.67
C LEU A 133 21.94 0.90 -4.77
N GLU A 134 23.21 1.05 -5.14
CA GLU A 134 24.19 -0.05 -5.25
C GLU A 134 24.47 -0.73 -3.90
N ASN A 135 24.27 -0.02 -2.80
CA ASN A 135 24.45 -0.53 -1.44
C ASN A 135 23.14 -1.03 -0.79
N GLY A 136 22.10 -1.23 -1.59
CA GLY A 136 20.84 -1.83 -1.15
C GLY A 136 19.74 -0.85 -0.76
N ALA A 137 19.90 0.45 -1.05
CA ALA A 137 18.83 1.41 -0.84
C ALA A 137 17.69 1.24 -1.86
N HIS A 138 16.49 1.69 -1.47
CA HIS A 138 15.36 1.79 -2.38
C HIS A 138 15.47 3.05 -3.26
N LEU A 139 14.78 3.07 -4.41
CA LEU A 139 14.73 4.25 -5.29
C LEU A 139 14.32 5.53 -4.55
N THR A 140 13.42 5.43 -3.58
CA THR A 140 12.94 6.56 -2.76
C THR A 140 13.97 7.08 -1.74
N HIS A 141 15.14 6.47 -1.67
CA HIS A 141 16.23 6.90 -0.79
C HIS A 141 17.26 7.78 -1.51
N GLY A 142 16.84 8.50 -2.54
CA GLY A 142 17.67 9.53 -3.18
C GLY A 142 18.10 9.26 -4.61
N SER A 143 17.52 8.25 -5.28
CA SER A 143 17.80 8.04 -6.71
C SER A 143 17.44 9.27 -7.52
N SER A 144 18.32 9.66 -8.45
CA SER A 144 18.15 10.85 -9.31
C SER A 144 16.89 10.82 -10.19
N VAL A 145 16.34 9.63 -10.44
CA VAL A 145 15.09 9.46 -11.20
C VAL A 145 13.84 9.53 -10.32
N ASN A 146 14.02 9.49 -9.01
CA ASN A 146 12.93 9.51 -8.01
C ASN A 146 12.69 10.94 -7.49
N PHE A 147 11.51 11.17 -6.87
CA PHE A 147 11.19 12.45 -6.23
C PHE A 147 12.24 12.85 -5.19
N SER A 148 12.77 11.89 -4.42
CA SER A 148 13.73 12.16 -3.35
C SER A 148 15.04 12.77 -3.88
N GLY A 149 15.60 12.22 -4.95
CA GLY A 149 16.79 12.77 -5.57
C GLY A 149 16.56 14.06 -6.39
N LYS A 150 15.29 14.40 -6.69
CA LYS A 150 14.93 15.64 -7.40
C LYS A 150 14.61 16.79 -6.45
N LEU A 151 14.09 16.50 -5.26
CA LEU A 151 13.65 17.51 -4.30
C LEU A 151 14.71 17.83 -3.24
N PHE A 152 15.59 16.88 -2.93
CA PHE A 152 16.51 16.97 -1.81
C PHE A 152 17.97 16.86 -2.25
N ASN A 153 18.88 17.43 -1.45
CA ASN A 153 20.31 17.25 -1.63
C ASN A 153 20.75 15.93 -1.02
N MET A 154 21.18 15.00 -1.86
CA MET A 154 21.53 13.64 -1.42
C MET A 154 23.00 13.51 -1.11
N VAL A 155 23.31 12.92 0.04
CA VAL A 155 24.66 12.51 0.47
C VAL A 155 24.62 10.99 0.71
N PHE A 156 25.56 10.26 0.12
CA PHE A 156 25.67 8.80 0.20
C PHE A 156 26.93 8.35 0.93
#